data_09ac683934af08be00f7cce8361924f2
#
_entry.id   09ac683934af08be00f7cce8361924f2
#
_cell.length_a   1.000
_cell.length_b   1.000
_cell.length_c   1.000
_cell.angle_alpha   90.00
_cell.angle_beta   90.00
_cell.angle_gamma   90.00
#
_symmetry.space_group_name_H-M   'P 1'
#
loop_
_entity.id
_entity.type
_entity.pdbx_description
1 polymer ?
#
loop_
_entity_poly.entity_id
_entity_poly.type
_entity_poly.pdbx_seq_one_letter_code
_entity_poly.pdbx_strand_id
1 'polypeptide(L)'
;MSAYFRNVPNFEYVNRLPESHSSSEYIEVKNLFKRGKIRNDVYQNVTYFTKYSISGDDRPDNVAFDVYEDSKLDWVVLLSNNIVNVQTEWPLTQNSFENYLLNKYGTNENIYGIHHYETQKIKNSLGAIVLPEGLHVDKNFSMKFLDANLGTYTEVGGSADLITTEVTNYDYEVDLQD
;
A
#
# COMPACT_ATOMS: atom_id res chain seq x y z
N MET A 1 12.79 20.16 -11.48
CA MET A 1 11.34 20.44 -11.65
C MET A 1 10.75 19.24 -12.36
N SER A 2 9.79 18.58 -11.74
CA SER A 2 9.16 17.34 -12.25
C SER A 2 8.66 17.53 -13.70
N ALA A 3 8.89 16.52 -14.55
CA ALA A 3 8.44 16.55 -15.94
C ALA A 3 6.94 16.31 -16.11
N TYR A 4 6.25 15.94 -15.04
CA TYR A 4 4.82 15.60 -15.03
C TYR A 4 3.93 16.66 -15.71
N PHE A 5 4.09 17.92 -15.35
CA PHE A 5 3.25 19.00 -15.86
C PHE A 5 3.42 19.27 -17.36
N ARG A 6 4.51 18.80 -18.01
CA ARG A 6 4.67 18.94 -19.46
C ARG A 6 3.62 18.13 -20.23
N ASN A 7 3.21 16.99 -19.67
CA ASN A 7 2.28 16.06 -20.31
C ASN A 7 0.81 16.34 -19.95
N VAL A 8 0.56 17.23 -18.97
CA VAL A 8 -0.79 17.65 -18.62
C VAL A 8 -1.35 18.55 -19.71
N PRO A 9 -2.57 18.29 -20.26
CA PRO A 9 -3.16 19.11 -21.30
C PRO A 9 -3.43 20.54 -20.80
N ASN A 10 -3.39 21.47 -21.72
CA ASN A 10 -3.77 22.85 -21.45
C ASN A 10 -5.28 23.04 -21.67
N PHE A 11 -5.84 24.09 -21.10
CA PHE A 11 -7.17 24.59 -21.43
C PHE A 11 -7.19 26.13 -21.34
N GLU A 12 -8.15 26.74 -22.01
CA GLU A 12 -8.33 28.17 -21.98
C GLU A 12 -9.12 28.57 -20.72
N TYR A 13 -8.59 29.53 -19.99
CA TYR A 13 -9.20 30.07 -18.78
C TYR A 13 -9.30 31.59 -18.86
N VAL A 14 -10.41 32.15 -18.31
CA VAL A 14 -10.59 33.60 -18.29
C VAL A 14 -9.45 34.26 -17.52
N ASN A 15 -8.80 35.21 -18.15
CA ASN A 15 -7.72 35.97 -17.52
C ASN A 15 -8.28 36.85 -16.41
N ARG A 16 -7.96 36.52 -15.16
CA ARG A 16 -8.33 37.29 -13.96
C ARG A 16 -7.14 38.01 -13.32
N LEU A 17 -6.04 38.12 -14.04
CA LEU A 17 -4.88 38.87 -13.54
C LEU A 17 -5.24 40.37 -13.48
N PRO A 18 -4.64 41.12 -12.53
CA PRO A 18 -4.93 42.57 -12.35
C PRO A 18 -4.66 43.42 -13.61
N GLU A 19 -3.83 42.93 -14.51
CA GLU A 19 -3.45 43.58 -15.77
C GLU A 19 -4.44 43.30 -16.91
N SER A 20 -5.39 42.39 -16.71
CA SER A 20 -6.41 42.08 -17.70
C SER A 20 -7.43 43.19 -17.81
N HIS A 21 -7.63 43.72 -19.02
CA HIS A 21 -8.56 44.81 -19.30
C HIS A 21 -9.92 44.36 -19.82
N SER A 22 -10.11 43.06 -20.04
CA SER A 22 -11.34 42.51 -20.62
C SER A 22 -11.72 41.16 -19.98
N SER A 23 -13.00 40.98 -19.70
CA SER A 23 -13.59 39.73 -19.23
C SER A 23 -13.64 38.63 -20.31
N SER A 24 -13.34 38.98 -21.56
CA SER A 24 -13.26 38.06 -22.71
C SER A 24 -11.83 37.68 -23.08
N GLU A 25 -10.84 38.09 -22.30
CA GLU A 25 -9.46 37.69 -22.49
C GLU A 25 -9.23 36.32 -21.86
N TYR A 26 -8.71 35.37 -22.65
CA TYR A 26 -8.39 34.01 -22.24
C TYR A 26 -6.88 33.77 -22.23
N ILE A 27 -6.43 33.06 -21.24
CA ILE A 27 -5.04 32.59 -21.15
C ILE A 27 -5.01 31.06 -21.16
N GLU A 28 -3.97 30.51 -21.77
CA GLU A 28 -3.75 29.07 -21.76
C GLU A 28 -3.08 28.64 -20.45
N VAL A 29 -3.74 27.77 -19.70
CA VAL A 29 -3.25 27.26 -18.42
C VAL A 29 -3.24 25.75 -18.39
N LYS A 30 -2.39 25.16 -17.54
CA LYS A 30 -2.36 23.71 -17.34
C LYS A 30 -3.62 23.23 -16.64
N ASN A 31 -4.23 22.15 -17.15
CA ASN A 31 -5.43 21.57 -16.56
C ASN A 31 -5.08 20.73 -15.33
N LEU A 32 -4.95 21.36 -14.18
CA LEU A 32 -4.65 20.72 -12.91
C LEU A 32 -5.80 19.85 -12.37
N PHE A 33 -7.00 19.93 -12.95
CA PHE A 33 -8.13 19.06 -12.59
C PHE A 33 -8.04 17.67 -13.21
N LYS A 34 -7.15 17.48 -14.20
CA LYS A 34 -6.88 16.17 -14.79
C LYS A 34 -5.61 15.59 -14.21
N ARG A 35 -5.76 14.38 -13.65
CA ARG A 35 -4.63 13.57 -13.20
C ARG A 35 -4.23 12.60 -14.32
N GLY A 36 -2.92 12.41 -14.49
CA GLY A 36 -2.40 11.31 -15.30
C GLY A 36 -2.84 9.96 -14.72
N LYS A 37 -3.07 8.99 -15.59
CA LYS A 37 -3.38 7.60 -15.21
C LYS A 37 -2.59 6.67 -16.12
N ILE A 38 -2.07 5.59 -15.54
CA ILE A 38 -1.49 4.51 -16.35
C ILE A 38 -2.60 3.89 -17.19
N ARG A 39 -2.30 3.59 -18.44
CA ARG A 39 -3.25 2.91 -19.34
C ARG A 39 -3.66 1.57 -18.74
N ASN A 40 -4.92 1.21 -18.89
CA ASN A 40 -5.46 0.00 -18.27
C ASN A 40 -4.78 -1.30 -18.78
N ASP A 41 -4.38 -1.34 -20.05
CA ASP A 41 -3.65 -2.45 -20.64
C ASP A 41 -2.25 -2.64 -20.04
N VAL A 42 -1.58 -1.54 -19.67
CA VAL A 42 -0.29 -1.58 -18.96
C VAL A 42 -0.52 -1.99 -17.51
N TYR A 43 -1.52 -1.41 -16.84
CA TYR A 43 -1.81 -1.68 -15.43
C TYR A 43 -2.22 -3.15 -15.17
N GLN A 44 -2.90 -3.77 -16.13
CA GLN A 44 -3.32 -5.18 -16.03
C GLN A 44 -2.20 -6.18 -16.29
N ASN A 45 -1.07 -5.73 -16.82
CA ASN A 45 0.04 -6.62 -17.15
C ASN A 45 1.15 -6.54 -16.10
N VAL A 46 1.15 -7.50 -15.18
CA VAL A 46 2.11 -7.60 -14.06
C VAL A 46 3.57 -7.63 -14.52
N THR A 47 3.85 -8.06 -15.76
CA THR A 47 5.23 -8.13 -16.28
C THR A 47 5.89 -6.78 -16.48
N TYR A 48 5.11 -5.69 -16.51
CA TYR A 48 5.65 -4.33 -16.60
C TYR A 48 6.03 -3.71 -15.25
N PHE A 49 5.74 -4.41 -14.15
CA PHE A 49 6.01 -3.92 -12.81
C PHE A 49 7.01 -4.81 -12.08
N THR A 50 7.93 -4.18 -11.39
CA THR A 50 8.87 -4.86 -10.50
C THR A 50 8.71 -4.26 -9.11
N LYS A 51 8.68 -5.11 -8.08
CA LYS A 51 8.70 -4.62 -6.70
C LYS A 51 10.07 -4.02 -6.40
N TYR A 52 10.06 -2.84 -5.81
CA TYR A 52 11.23 -2.16 -5.31
C TYR A 52 11.10 -1.99 -3.80
N SER A 53 12.13 -2.34 -3.07
CA SER A 53 12.17 -2.19 -1.61
C SER A 53 12.81 -0.86 -1.27
N ILE A 54 12.03 0.05 -0.69
CA ILE A 54 12.54 1.35 -0.24
C ILE A 54 13.43 1.12 0.98
N SER A 55 14.62 1.71 0.98
CA SER A 55 15.56 1.59 2.08
C SER A 55 15.77 2.93 2.78
N GLY A 56 15.66 2.92 4.11
CA GLY A 56 15.90 4.12 4.92
C GLY A 56 14.90 5.24 4.66
N ASP A 57 15.44 6.45 4.43
CA ASP A 57 14.67 7.68 4.25
C ASP A 57 14.54 8.07 2.77
N ASP A 58 14.56 7.10 1.86
CA ASP A 58 14.52 7.37 0.44
C ASP A 58 13.22 8.06 0.03
N ARG A 59 13.40 9.15 -0.70
CA ARG A 59 12.31 9.93 -1.27
C ARG A 59 11.98 9.45 -2.68
N PRO A 60 10.79 9.78 -3.23
CA PRO A 60 10.41 9.38 -4.58
C PRO A 60 11.44 9.76 -5.67
N ASP A 61 12.13 10.89 -5.51
CA ASP A 61 13.17 11.36 -6.44
C ASP A 61 14.45 10.49 -6.36
N ASN A 62 14.81 10.00 -5.17
CA ASN A 62 15.93 9.07 -4.98
C ASN A 62 15.60 7.72 -5.61
N VAL A 63 14.43 7.17 -5.31
CA VAL A 63 13.95 5.92 -5.90
C VAL A 63 13.89 6.01 -7.43
N ALA A 64 13.41 7.14 -7.97
CA ALA A 64 13.39 7.35 -9.42
C ALA A 64 14.80 7.40 -10.02
N PHE A 65 15.77 7.97 -9.31
CA PHE A 65 17.16 7.99 -9.76
C PHE A 65 17.77 6.58 -9.74
N ASP A 66 17.52 5.81 -8.69
CA ASP A 66 18.06 4.45 -8.55
C ASP A 66 17.49 3.48 -9.60
N VAL A 67 16.21 3.62 -9.94
CA VAL A 67 15.52 2.71 -10.88
C VAL A 67 15.67 3.17 -12.33
N TYR A 68 15.58 4.48 -12.58
CA TYR A 68 15.50 5.04 -13.93
C TYR A 68 16.71 5.90 -14.32
N GLU A 69 17.67 6.11 -13.40
CA GLU A 69 18.82 7.02 -13.58
C GLU A 69 18.41 8.49 -13.85
N ASP A 70 17.15 8.85 -13.58
CA ASP A 70 16.63 10.21 -13.72
C ASP A 70 15.64 10.55 -12.61
N SER A 71 16.06 11.42 -11.68
CA SER A 71 15.23 11.89 -10.56
C SER A 71 13.98 12.67 -10.98
N LYS A 72 13.90 13.12 -12.26
CA LYS A 72 12.71 13.82 -12.80
C LYS A 72 11.53 12.87 -13.06
N LEU A 73 11.76 11.57 -12.96
CA LEU A 73 10.75 10.53 -13.13
C LEU A 73 10.08 10.13 -11.80
N ASP A 74 10.28 10.93 -10.73
CA ASP A 74 9.59 10.79 -9.45
C ASP A 74 8.08 10.60 -9.59
N TRP A 75 7.46 11.32 -10.52
CA TRP A 75 6.05 11.21 -10.82
C TRP A 75 5.64 9.83 -11.39
N VAL A 76 6.55 9.10 -12.06
CA VAL A 76 6.28 7.73 -12.53
C VAL A 76 6.15 6.80 -11.35
N VAL A 77 7.07 6.90 -10.38
CA VAL A 77 7.03 6.13 -9.13
C VAL A 77 5.72 6.37 -8.38
N LEU A 78 5.34 7.64 -8.21
CA LEU A 78 4.10 8.01 -7.52
C LEU A 78 2.84 7.54 -8.27
N LEU A 79 2.85 7.66 -9.59
CA LEU A 79 1.70 7.29 -10.42
C LEU A 79 1.52 5.77 -10.48
N SER A 80 2.60 4.98 -10.55
CA SER A 80 2.55 3.52 -10.57
C SER A 80 1.98 2.93 -9.27
N ASN A 81 2.25 3.58 -8.14
CA ASN A 81 1.74 3.20 -6.83
C ASN A 81 0.42 3.90 -6.46
N ASN A 82 -0.15 4.68 -7.37
CA ASN A 82 -1.38 5.46 -7.15
C ASN A 82 -1.30 6.47 -6.00
N ILE A 83 -0.10 6.90 -5.62
CA ILE A 83 0.13 7.87 -4.55
C ILE A 83 -0.31 9.26 -5.02
N VAL A 84 -1.20 9.89 -4.26
CA VAL A 84 -1.72 11.24 -4.52
C VAL A 84 -1.04 12.27 -3.61
N ASN A 85 -0.90 11.90 -2.36
CA ASN A 85 -0.30 12.75 -1.34
C ASN A 85 0.96 12.07 -0.77
N VAL A 86 2.11 12.54 -1.24
CA VAL A 86 3.42 12.01 -0.80
C VAL A 86 3.62 12.12 0.71
N GLN A 87 3.02 13.11 1.37
CA GLN A 87 3.21 13.31 2.81
C GLN A 87 2.48 12.27 3.67
N THR A 88 1.42 11.68 3.15
CA THR A 88 0.56 10.77 3.92
C THR A 88 0.55 9.34 3.39
N GLU A 89 0.96 9.15 2.13
CA GLU A 89 0.89 7.86 1.44
C GLU A 89 2.26 7.28 1.10
N TRP A 90 3.34 8.09 1.22
CA TRP A 90 4.70 7.58 1.09
C TRP A 90 5.12 6.91 2.40
N PRO A 91 5.84 5.77 2.36
CA PRO A 91 6.30 5.10 3.57
C PRO A 91 7.04 6.04 4.51
N LEU A 92 6.72 5.95 5.79
CA LEU A 92 7.32 6.79 6.81
C LEU A 92 8.76 6.35 7.09
N THR A 93 9.62 7.32 7.41
CA THR A 93 10.94 7.01 7.97
C THR A 93 10.78 6.31 9.31
N GLN A 94 11.77 5.50 9.72
CA GLN A 94 11.73 4.76 11.00
C GLN A 94 11.40 5.69 12.19
N ASN A 95 12.05 6.83 12.29
CA ASN A 95 11.80 7.78 13.39
C ASN A 95 10.37 8.37 13.32
N SER A 96 9.88 8.67 12.12
CA SER A 96 8.53 9.21 11.94
C SER A 96 7.48 8.15 12.26
N PHE A 97 7.75 6.90 11.91
CA PHE A 97 6.87 5.76 12.20
C PHE A 97 6.80 5.50 13.72
N GLU A 98 7.94 5.48 14.41
CA GLU A 98 7.96 5.34 15.88
C GLU A 98 7.18 6.47 16.58
N ASN A 99 7.35 7.71 16.14
CA ASN A 99 6.57 8.83 16.66
C ASN A 99 5.07 8.70 16.35
N TYR A 100 4.72 8.23 15.17
CA TYR A 100 3.33 7.96 14.79
C TYR A 100 2.72 6.90 15.72
N LEU A 101 3.42 5.77 15.96
CA LEU A 101 2.97 4.72 16.86
C LEU A 101 2.77 5.23 18.28
N LEU A 102 3.72 6.00 18.82
CA LEU A 102 3.61 6.59 20.15
C LEU A 102 2.43 7.56 20.26
N ASN A 103 2.21 8.37 19.23
CA ASN A 103 1.05 9.28 19.20
C ASN A 103 -0.28 8.53 19.13
N LYS A 104 -0.34 7.41 18.38
CA LYS A 104 -1.57 6.64 18.18
C LYS A 104 -1.91 5.76 19.38
N TYR A 105 -0.93 5.05 19.93
CA TYR A 105 -1.13 4.03 20.96
C TYR A 105 -0.70 4.48 22.36
N GLY A 106 0.09 5.53 22.47
CA GLY A 106 0.49 6.19 23.71
C GLY A 106 1.63 5.51 24.46
N THR A 107 1.66 4.18 24.56
CA THR A 107 2.69 3.43 25.30
C THR A 107 3.20 2.25 24.49
N ASN A 108 4.44 1.83 24.78
CA ASN A 108 5.04 0.66 24.13
C ASN A 108 4.23 -0.63 24.40
N GLU A 109 3.65 -0.76 25.58
CA GLU A 109 2.81 -1.90 25.91
C GLU A 109 1.60 -2.01 24.98
N ASN A 110 0.98 -0.87 24.65
CA ASN A 110 -0.12 -0.82 23.70
C ASN A 110 0.34 -1.05 22.25
N ILE A 111 1.52 -0.55 21.88
CA ILE A 111 2.08 -0.77 20.53
C ILE A 111 2.28 -2.25 20.25
N TYR A 112 2.81 -2.99 21.22
CA TYR A 112 3.01 -4.45 21.12
C TYR A 112 1.82 -5.27 21.66
N GLY A 113 0.72 -4.60 22.00
CA GLY A 113 -0.55 -5.27 22.35
C GLY A 113 -1.14 -5.97 21.13
N ILE A 114 -1.90 -7.03 21.38
CA ILE A 114 -2.54 -7.82 20.32
C ILE A 114 -3.62 -6.98 19.65
N HIS A 115 -3.51 -6.85 18.31
CA HIS A 115 -4.52 -6.22 17.47
C HIS A 115 -5.60 -7.24 17.08
N HIS A 116 -5.19 -8.39 16.55
CA HIS A 116 -6.09 -9.48 16.15
C HIS A 116 -5.34 -10.80 16.03
N TYR A 117 -6.06 -11.86 15.67
CA TYR A 117 -5.50 -13.17 15.39
C TYR A 117 -5.72 -13.52 13.91
N GLU A 118 -4.73 -14.16 13.32
CA GLU A 118 -4.78 -14.65 11.95
C GLU A 118 -4.56 -16.15 11.88
N THR A 119 -5.16 -16.80 10.88
CA THR A 119 -4.98 -18.22 10.65
C THR A 119 -3.58 -18.53 10.16
N GLN A 120 -3.02 -19.65 10.62
CA GLN A 120 -1.86 -20.29 10.03
C GLN A 120 -2.28 -21.15 8.83
N LYS A 121 -1.36 -21.32 7.88
CA LYS A 121 -1.58 -22.18 6.72
C LYS A 121 -1.66 -23.64 7.11
N ILE A 122 -2.82 -24.29 6.88
CA ILE A 122 -3.01 -25.73 7.10
C ILE A 122 -3.10 -26.45 5.76
N LYS A 123 -2.40 -27.57 5.65
CA LYS A 123 -2.44 -28.46 4.49
C LYS A 123 -3.00 -29.82 4.92
N ASN A 124 -3.74 -30.47 4.02
CA ASN A 124 -4.17 -31.86 4.20
C ASN A 124 -3.00 -32.84 3.96
N SER A 125 -3.26 -34.13 4.14
CA SER A 125 -2.28 -35.22 3.93
C SER A 125 -1.75 -35.30 2.48
N LEU A 126 -2.45 -34.72 1.51
CA LEU A 126 -2.03 -34.64 0.10
C LEU A 126 -1.25 -33.36 -0.24
N GLY A 127 -1.05 -32.47 0.76
CA GLY A 127 -0.34 -31.19 0.57
C GLY A 127 -1.21 -30.05 0.03
N ALA A 128 -2.50 -30.28 -0.20
CA ALA A 128 -3.41 -29.22 -0.61
C ALA A 128 -3.75 -28.29 0.57
N ILE A 129 -3.79 -26.99 0.30
CA ILE A 129 -4.14 -25.99 1.33
C ILE A 129 -5.63 -26.11 1.66
N VAL A 130 -5.92 -26.40 2.92
CA VAL A 130 -7.27 -26.50 3.48
C VAL A 130 -7.68 -25.20 4.17
N LEU A 131 -6.73 -24.55 4.83
CA LEU A 131 -6.89 -23.26 5.44
C LEU A 131 -5.74 -22.36 4.97
N PRO A 132 -6.03 -21.23 4.30
CA PRO A 132 -5.00 -20.25 3.97
C PRO A 132 -4.54 -19.50 5.22
N GLU A 133 -3.36 -18.93 5.19
CA GLU A 133 -2.86 -17.99 6.19
C GLU A 133 -3.51 -16.60 6.02
N GLY A 134 -3.53 -15.80 7.10
CA GLY A 134 -3.93 -14.40 7.04
C GLY A 134 -5.44 -14.15 7.12
N LEU A 135 -6.26 -15.11 7.54
CA LEU A 135 -7.68 -14.85 7.80
C LEU A 135 -7.86 -14.37 9.24
N HIS A 136 -8.58 -13.27 9.43
CA HIS A 136 -8.93 -12.77 10.76
C HIS A 136 -9.90 -13.72 11.45
N VAL A 137 -9.53 -14.20 12.61
CA VAL A 137 -10.29 -15.19 13.41
C VAL A 137 -10.13 -14.92 14.89
N ASP A 138 -10.93 -15.63 15.70
CA ASP A 138 -10.77 -15.64 17.15
C ASP A 138 -9.54 -16.46 17.57
N LYS A 139 -8.96 -16.14 18.72
CA LYS A 139 -7.80 -16.84 19.29
C LYS A 139 -7.93 -18.37 19.26
N ASN A 140 -9.08 -18.89 19.65
CA ASN A 140 -9.36 -20.33 19.78
C ASN A 140 -10.09 -20.88 18.54
N PHE A 141 -9.82 -20.31 17.37
CA PHE A 141 -10.42 -20.77 16.12
C PHE A 141 -10.14 -22.27 15.90
N SER A 142 -11.16 -23.00 15.49
CA SER A 142 -11.05 -24.40 15.06
C SER A 142 -11.87 -24.65 13.82
N MET A 143 -11.46 -25.61 13.03
CA MET A 143 -12.20 -26.04 11.85
C MET A 143 -12.16 -27.54 11.67
N LYS A 144 -13.19 -28.08 10.98
CA LYS A 144 -13.26 -29.48 10.56
C LYS A 144 -13.24 -29.56 9.06
N PHE A 145 -12.41 -30.44 8.52
CA PHE A 145 -12.39 -30.71 7.09
C PHE A 145 -12.33 -32.22 6.83
N LEU A 146 -12.85 -32.63 5.68
CA LEU A 146 -12.75 -34.02 5.23
C LEU A 146 -11.38 -34.21 4.59
N ASP A 147 -10.54 -35.05 5.20
CA ASP A 147 -9.29 -35.48 4.56
C ASP A 147 -9.62 -36.59 3.56
N ALA A 148 -9.54 -36.25 2.27
CA ALA A 148 -9.89 -37.17 1.18
C ALA A 148 -9.03 -38.45 1.15
N ASN A 149 -7.81 -38.39 1.69
CA ASN A 149 -6.90 -39.53 1.75
C ASN A 149 -7.25 -40.47 2.90
N LEU A 150 -7.65 -39.90 4.03
CA LEU A 150 -8.02 -40.66 5.23
C LEU A 150 -9.51 -41.06 5.23
N GLY A 151 -10.34 -40.44 4.40
CA GLY A 151 -11.79 -40.67 4.37
C GLY A 151 -12.52 -40.26 5.67
N THR A 152 -11.87 -39.52 6.54
CA THR A 152 -12.37 -39.08 7.83
C THR A 152 -12.32 -37.57 8.01
N TYR A 153 -13.18 -37.06 8.89
CA TYR A 153 -13.10 -35.67 9.30
C TYR A 153 -11.95 -35.45 10.27
N THR A 154 -11.08 -34.52 9.96
CA THR A 154 -10.02 -34.07 10.84
C THR A 154 -10.39 -32.70 11.41
N GLU A 155 -10.28 -32.54 12.71
CA GLU A 155 -10.42 -31.27 13.40
C GLU A 155 -9.05 -30.70 13.70
N VAL A 156 -8.86 -29.41 13.42
CA VAL A 156 -7.63 -28.67 13.71
C VAL A 156 -7.97 -27.38 14.42
N GLY A 157 -7.10 -26.96 15.33
CA GLY A 157 -7.28 -25.74 16.10
C GLY A 157 -8.03 -25.96 17.42
N GLY A 158 -8.44 -24.85 18.01
CA GLY A 158 -9.02 -24.81 19.34
C GLY A 158 -7.99 -24.44 20.40
N SER A 159 -8.43 -24.39 21.67
CA SER A 159 -7.62 -23.92 22.80
C SER A 159 -6.41 -24.80 23.14
N ALA A 160 -6.43 -26.07 22.73
CA ALA A 160 -5.35 -27.02 22.99
C ALA A 160 -4.25 -27.05 21.94
N ASP A 161 -4.60 -26.71 20.70
CA ASP A 161 -3.69 -26.68 19.55
C ASP A 161 -4.00 -25.46 18.69
N LEU A 162 -3.41 -24.32 19.05
CA LEU A 162 -3.67 -23.04 18.37
C LEU A 162 -3.12 -23.04 16.93
N ILE A 163 -4.01 -22.82 15.98
CA ILE A 163 -3.68 -22.61 14.57
C ILE A 163 -3.75 -21.13 14.17
N THR A 164 -3.64 -20.26 15.17
CA THR A 164 -3.70 -18.81 15.02
C THR A 164 -2.35 -18.19 15.37
N THR A 165 -2.02 -17.09 14.71
CA THR A 165 -0.87 -16.24 15.02
C THR A 165 -1.39 -14.92 15.58
N GLU A 166 -0.74 -14.43 16.62
CA GLU A 166 -1.00 -13.10 17.16
C GLU A 166 -0.37 -12.03 16.25
N VAL A 167 -1.18 -11.07 15.84
CA VAL A 167 -0.72 -9.88 15.12
C VAL A 167 -0.80 -8.71 16.10
N THR A 168 0.32 -8.07 16.35
CA THR A 168 0.38 -6.91 17.24
C THR A 168 -0.08 -5.64 16.53
N ASN A 169 -0.37 -4.58 17.29
CA ASN A 169 -0.63 -3.28 16.69
C ASN A 169 0.57 -2.79 15.86
N TYR A 170 1.80 -3.09 16.29
CA TYR A 170 3.00 -2.79 15.53
C TYR A 170 3.03 -3.48 14.16
N ASP A 171 2.81 -4.80 14.13
CA ASP A 171 2.83 -5.59 12.90
C ASP A 171 1.74 -5.12 11.94
N TYR A 172 0.54 -4.85 12.46
CA TYR A 172 -0.58 -4.31 11.67
C TYR A 172 -0.25 -2.95 11.01
N GLU A 173 0.41 -2.05 11.74
CA GLU A 173 0.79 -0.75 11.17
C GLU A 173 1.96 -0.85 10.18
N VAL A 174 2.86 -1.83 10.34
CA VAL A 174 3.91 -2.12 9.36
C VAL A 174 3.31 -2.62 8.06
N ASP A 175 2.38 -3.60 8.14
CA ASP A 175 1.70 -4.15 6.96
C ASP A 175 0.90 -3.11 6.17
N LEU A 176 0.44 -2.04 6.83
CA LEU A 176 -0.24 -0.93 6.14
C LEU A 176 0.70 -0.01 5.36
N GLN A 177 2.03 -0.11 5.57
CA GLN A 177 3.03 0.70 4.85
C GLN A 177 3.65 -0.03 3.66
N ASP A 178 3.48 -1.36 3.56
CA ASP A 178 3.91 -2.19 2.45
C ASP A 178 2.91 -2.16 1.26
#